data_2727beddb2943256f0b0234a2405f8a6
#
_entry.id   2727beddb2943256f0b0234a2405f8a6
#
_cell.length_a   1.000
_cell.length_b   1.000
_cell.length_c   1.000
_cell.angle_alpha   90.00
_cell.angle_beta   90.00
_cell.angle_gamma   90.00
#
_symmetry.space_group_name_H-M   'P 1'
#
loop_
_entity.id
_entity.type
_entity.pdbx_description
1 polymer ?
#
loop_
_entity_poly.entity_id
_entity_poly.type
_entity_poly.pdbx_seq_one_letter_code
_entity_poly.pdbx_strand_id
1 'polypeptide(L)'
;MCGYMAPGVVSSSEDLIEYYVDDGSTVDPNAKKGYSERFIHGEMFKKFPGVNCVIHSHAEAVLPYVTSGVPLLPVFHMAGFLGEFPNLVASLTLNRT
;
A
#
# COMPACT_ATOMS: atom_id res chain seq x y z
N MET A 1 -2.92 -1.06 10.27
CA MET A 1 -2.24 -2.18 9.55
C MET A 1 -2.11 -3.38 10.48
N CYS A 2 -1.94 -4.59 9.94
CA CYS A 2 -1.57 -5.73 10.79
C CYS A 2 -0.15 -5.57 11.35
N GLY A 3 0.11 -6.25 12.47
CA GLY A 3 1.47 -6.36 13.02
C GLY A 3 2.40 -7.12 12.08
N TYR A 4 3.61 -7.42 12.56
CA TYR A 4 4.63 -8.11 11.76
C TYR A 4 4.24 -9.58 11.51
N MET A 5 3.23 -9.77 10.65
CA MET A 5 2.65 -11.06 10.26
C MET A 5 2.04 -10.94 8.87
N ALA A 6 1.86 -12.06 8.18
CA ALA A 6 1.14 -12.06 6.91
C ALA A 6 -0.34 -11.66 7.12
N PRO A 7 -0.92 -10.84 6.25
CA PRO A 7 -2.32 -10.42 6.39
C PRO A 7 -3.31 -11.59 6.51
N GLY A 8 -3.02 -12.72 5.84
CA GLY A 8 -3.88 -13.90 5.87
C GLY A 8 -3.95 -14.64 7.21
N VAL A 9 -3.06 -14.32 8.15
CA VAL A 9 -3.08 -14.92 9.50
C VAL A 9 -3.64 -14.00 10.59
N VAL A 10 -4.13 -12.81 10.20
CA VAL A 10 -4.83 -11.90 11.12
C VAL A 10 -6.11 -12.60 11.58
N SER A 11 -6.28 -12.72 12.88
CA SER A 11 -7.40 -13.44 13.49
C SER A 11 -8.28 -12.56 14.41
N SER A 12 -7.75 -11.45 14.86
CA SER A 12 -8.47 -10.54 15.75
C SER A 12 -8.04 -9.08 15.57
N SER A 13 -8.79 -8.17 16.16
CA SER A 13 -8.44 -6.75 16.17
C SER A 13 -7.14 -6.46 16.92
N GLU A 14 -6.72 -7.33 17.82
CA GLU A 14 -5.45 -7.20 18.56
C GLU A 14 -4.22 -7.38 17.67
N ASP A 15 -4.40 -8.01 16.48
CA ASP A 15 -3.36 -8.15 15.48
C ASP A 15 -3.15 -6.89 14.65
N LEU A 16 -4.02 -5.89 14.83
CA LEU A 16 -3.96 -4.63 14.11
C LEU A 16 -3.25 -3.56 14.94
N ILE A 17 -2.46 -2.75 14.28
CA ILE A 17 -1.75 -1.63 14.89
C ILE A 17 -2.27 -0.33 14.28
N GLU A 18 -2.66 0.60 15.14
CA GLU A 18 -3.00 1.96 14.74
C GLU A 18 -1.75 2.83 14.69
N TYR A 19 -1.63 3.64 13.64
CA TYR A 19 -0.53 4.57 13.44
C TYR A 19 -1.07 5.97 13.20
N TYR A 20 -0.33 6.95 13.69
CA TYR A 20 -0.54 8.34 13.28
C TYR A 20 -0.09 8.54 11.84
N VAL A 21 -0.95 9.17 11.04
CA VAL A 21 -0.67 9.44 9.62
C VAL A 21 0.52 10.40 9.46
N ASP A 22 0.67 11.35 10.37
CA ASP A 22 1.67 12.41 10.26
C ASP A 22 3.10 11.89 10.27
N ASP A 23 3.42 10.98 11.18
CA ASP A 23 4.79 10.53 11.40
C ASP A 23 4.99 9.01 11.41
N GLY A 24 3.88 8.24 11.29
CA GLY A 24 3.93 6.78 11.30
C GLY A 24 4.23 6.18 12.67
N SER A 25 4.19 6.98 13.74
CA SER A 25 4.30 6.45 15.11
C SER A 25 3.04 5.69 15.51
N THR A 26 3.19 4.75 16.45
CA THR A 26 2.07 3.99 16.96
C THR A 26 1.22 4.82 17.91
N VAL A 27 -0.10 4.68 17.84
CA VAL A 27 -1.03 5.31 18.80
C VAL A 27 -0.84 4.71 20.18
N ASP A 28 -0.72 3.38 20.27
CA ASP A 28 -0.36 2.69 21.49
C ASP A 28 1.17 2.61 21.62
N PRO A 29 1.79 3.21 22.65
CA PRO A 29 3.25 3.16 22.85
C PRO A 29 3.78 1.75 23.12
N ASN A 30 2.91 0.81 23.52
CA ASN A 30 3.25 -0.59 23.76
C ASN A 30 2.89 -1.52 22.57
N ALA A 31 2.54 -0.95 21.42
CA ALA A 31 2.19 -1.73 20.26
C ALA A 31 3.33 -2.67 19.84
N LYS A 32 2.94 -3.83 19.32
CA LYS A 32 3.86 -4.80 18.75
C LYS A 32 4.59 -4.20 17.53
N LYS A 33 5.70 -4.83 17.13
CA LYS A 33 6.44 -4.45 15.93
C LYS A 33 5.55 -4.53 14.68
N GLY A 34 5.61 -3.50 13.86
CA GLY A 34 4.93 -3.43 12.58
C GLY A 34 5.90 -3.30 11.41
N TYR A 35 5.35 -3.23 10.21
CA TYR A 35 6.11 -3.05 8.97
C TYR A 35 6.49 -1.59 8.72
N SER A 36 7.62 -1.39 8.02
CA SER A 36 8.03 -0.07 7.54
C SER A 36 7.12 0.50 6.44
N GLU A 37 6.38 -0.35 5.75
CA GLU A 37 5.39 0.03 4.73
C GLU A 37 4.30 0.96 5.26
N ARG A 38 4.13 1.08 6.58
CA ARG A 38 3.23 2.06 7.20
C ARG A 38 3.49 3.50 6.74
N PHE A 39 4.73 3.82 6.41
CA PHE A 39 5.09 5.15 5.89
C PHE A 39 4.54 5.40 4.49
N ILE A 40 4.52 4.37 3.63
CA ILE A 40 3.89 4.44 2.30
C ILE A 40 2.40 4.75 2.45
N HIS A 41 1.72 4.03 3.33
CA HIS A 41 0.30 4.26 3.62
C HIS A 41 0.05 5.68 4.16
N GLY A 42 0.87 6.13 5.09
CA GLY A 42 0.77 7.47 5.67
C GLY A 42 0.91 8.57 4.63
N GLU A 43 1.90 8.49 3.74
CA GLU A 43 2.09 9.47 2.66
C GLU A 43 0.92 9.49 1.68
N MET A 44 0.32 8.33 1.37
CA MET A 44 -0.87 8.27 0.52
C MET A 44 -2.06 8.97 1.17
N PHE A 45 -2.32 8.74 2.46
CA PHE A 45 -3.39 9.42 3.17
C PHE A 45 -3.17 10.92 3.29
N LYS A 46 -1.94 11.38 3.49
CA LYS A 46 -1.61 12.81 3.50
C LYS A 46 -1.88 13.47 2.16
N LYS A 47 -1.45 12.82 1.08
CA LYS A 47 -1.56 13.40 -0.27
C LYS A 47 -2.99 13.38 -0.81
N PHE A 48 -3.76 12.37 -0.46
CA PHE A 48 -5.10 12.15 -0.99
C PHE A 48 -6.13 12.06 0.14
N PRO A 49 -6.63 13.21 0.65
CA PRO A 49 -7.52 13.24 1.83
C PRO A 49 -8.84 12.47 1.66
N GLY A 50 -9.27 12.24 0.42
CA GLY A 50 -10.48 11.45 0.14
C GLY A 50 -10.27 9.93 0.16
N VAL A 51 -9.02 9.46 0.31
CA VAL A 51 -8.70 8.04 0.33
C VAL A 51 -8.88 7.48 1.74
N ASN A 52 -9.66 6.41 1.87
CA ASN A 52 -9.94 5.75 3.14
C ASN A 52 -9.29 4.37 3.26
N CYS A 53 -8.71 3.85 2.18
CA CYS A 53 -8.04 2.55 2.17
C CYS A 53 -6.85 2.59 1.23
N VAL A 54 -5.73 2.02 1.67
CA VAL A 54 -4.52 1.83 0.85
C VAL A 54 -4.11 0.37 0.95
N ILE A 55 -3.94 -0.28 -0.20
CA ILE A 55 -3.43 -1.65 -0.29
C ILE A 55 -2.06 -1.60 -0.96
N HIS A 56 -1.06 -2.13 -0.27
CA HIS A 56 0.29 -2.30 -0.80
C HIS A 56 0.57 -3.79 -1.01
N SER A 57 1.03 -4.16 -2.19
CA SER A 57 1.38 -5.55 -2.50
C SER A 57 2.55 -5.63 -3.48
N HIS A 58 3.23 -6.78 -3.49
CA HIS A 58 4.28 -7.13 -4.45
C HIS A 58 3.80 -8.27 -5.35
N ALA A 59 2.60 -8.14 -5.91
CA ALA A 59 2.01 -9.15 -6.79
C ALA A 59 2.92 -9.40 -8.00
N GLU A 60 3.42 -10.62 -8.15
CA GLU A 60 4.37 -11.00 -9.20
C GLU A 60 3.87 -10.70 -10.60
N ALA A 61 2.56 -10.87 -10.85
CA ALA A 61 1.94 -10.58 -12.13
C ALA A 61 1.99 -9.09 -12.51
N VAL A 62 2.13 -8.20 -11.54
CA VAL A 62 2.15 -6.74 -11.74
C VAL A 62 3.57 -6.18 -11.85
N LEU A 63 4.54 -6.80 -11.20
CA LEU A 63 5.93 -6.31 -11.15
C LEU A 63 6.56 -6.04 -12.53
N PRO A 64 6.34 -6.87 -13.58
CA PRO A 64 6.88 -6.58 -14.90
C PRO A 64 6.42 -5.24 -15.48
N TYR A 65 5.21 -4.82 -15.20
CA TYR A 65 4.68 -3.52 -15.66
C TYR A 65 5.38 -2.34 -14.98
N VAL A 66 5.81 -2.53 -13.74
CA VAL A 66 6.55 -1.49 -12.99
C VAL A 66 7.92 -1.23 -13.59
N THR A 67 8.57 -2.25 -14.16
CA THR A 67 9.95 -2.19 -14.62
C THR A 67 10.11 -2.05 -16.14
N SER A 68 9.12 -2.51 -16.93
CA SER A 68 9.22 -2.56 -18.40
C SER A 68 8.77 -1.28 -19.12
N GLY A 69 8.07 -0.38 -18.43
CA GLY A 69 7.45 0.79 -19.07
C GLY A 69 6.17 0.47 -19.85
N VAL A 70 5.75 -0.79 -19.90
CA VAL A 70 4.46 -1.19 -20.49
C VAL A 70 3.34 -0.80 -19.52
N PRO A 71 2.32 -0.05 -19.95
CA PRO A 71 1.25 0.37 -19.06
C PRO A 71 0.39 -0.83 -18.61
N LEU A 72 0.04 -0.87 -17.32
CA LEU A 72 -0.95 -1.78 -16.80
C LEU A 72 -2.35 -1.23 -17.13
N LEU A 73 -3.07 -1.93 -17.99
CA LEU A 73 -4.42 -1.51 -18.42
C LEU A 73 -5.47 -2.48 -17.88
N PRO A 74 -6.63 -1.98 -17.45
CA PRO A 74 -7.75 -2.82 -17.01
C PRO A 74 -8.49 -3.40 -18.22
N VAL A 75 -7.92 -4.42 -18.86
CA VAL A 75 -8.47 -5.03 -20.09
C VAL A 75 -9.57 -6.06 -19.84
N PHE A 76 -9.80 -6.43 -18.60
CA PHE A 76 -10.81 -7.39 -18.20
C PHE A 76 -11.81 -6.74 -17.25
N HIS A 77 -13.10 -7.06 -17.34
CA HIS A 77 -14.14 -6.38 -16.58
C HIS A 77 -13.92 -6.40 -15.06
N MET A 78 -13.35 -7.47 -14.52
CA MET A 78 -13.04 -7.58 -13.08
C MET A 78 -11.87 -6.67 -12.66
N ALA A 79 -11.08 -6.18 -13.59
CA ALA A 79 -10.02 -5.22 -13.34
C ALA A 79 -10.50 -3.75 -13.43
N GLY A 80 -11.76 -3.52 -13.77
CA GLY A 80 -12.32 -2.19 -13.96
C GLY A 80 -12.24 -1.28 -12.72
N PHE A 81 -12.19 -1.88 -11.51
CA PHE A 81 -12.02 -1.12 -10.28
C PHE A 81 -10.66 -0.41 -10.17
N LEU A 82 -9.67 -0.85 -10.94
CA LEU A 82 -8.34 -0.25 -10.94
C LEU A 82 -8.33 1.15 -11.58
N GLY A 83 -9.28 1.49 -12.46
CA GLY A 83 -9.29 2.77 -13.13
C GLY A 83 -8.13 2.96 -14.11
N GLU A 84 -7.76 4.21 -14.39
CA GLU A 84 -6.63 4.56 -15.26
C GLU A 84 -5.37 4.83 -14.42
N PHE A 85 -4.35 3.98 -14.56
CA PHE A 85 -3.13 4.02 -13.73
C PHE A 85 -1.82 4.40 -14.42
N PRO A 86 -1.76 4.87 -15.66
CA PRO A 86 -0.48 4.94 -16.36
C PRO A 86 0.61 5.74 -15.64
N ASN A 87 0.22 6.68 -14.78
CA ASN A 87 1.15 7.60 -14.14
C ASN A 87 1.66 7.15 -12.76
N LEU A 88 0.94 6.29 -12.05
CA LEU A 88 1.35 5.86 -10.70
C LEU A 88 2.48 4.83 -10.76
N VAL A 89 2.42 3.92 -11.72
CA VAL A 89 3.43 2.90 -11.96
C VAL A 89 4.76 3.53 -12.40
N ALA A 90 4.71 4.53 -13.28
CA ALA A 90 5.88 5.27 -13.74
C ALA A 90 6.53 6.10 -12.62
N SER A 91 5.75 6.69 -11.72
CA SER A 91 6.27 7.47 -10.59
C SER A 91 7.05 6.64 -9.58
N LEU A 92 6.64 5.40 -9.34
CA LEU A 92 7.35 4.49 -8.44
C LEU A 92 8.68 4.00 -9.00
N THR A 93 8.83 3.93 -10.32
CA THR A 93 10.07 3.53 -10.98
C THR A 93 11.12 4.64 -11.02
N LEU A 94 10.70 5.90 -11.13
CA LEU A 94 11.61 7.04 -11.23
C LEU A 94 12.28 7.41 -9.89
N ASN A 95 11.72 7.01 -8.77
CA ASN A 95 12.28 7.28 -7.44
C ASN A 95 13.24 6.19 -6.92
N ARG A 96 13.63 5.24 -7.76
CA ARG A 96 14.58 4.17 -7.42
C ARG A 96 15.98 4.33 -8.03
N THR A 97 16.24 5.48 -8.57
CA THR A 97 17.61 5.82 -9.02
C THR A 97 18.38 6.56 -7.94
#